data_146dd9cc770767efd7e9eb0bda6dabd0
#
_entry.id   146dd9cc770767efd7e9eb0bda6dabd0
#
_cell.length_a   1.000
_cell.length_b   1.000
_cell.length_c   1.000
_cell.angle_alpha   90.00
_cell.angle_beta   90.00
_cell.angle_gamma   90.00
#
_symmetry.space_group_name_H-M   'P 1'
#
loop_
_entity.id
_entity.type
_entity.pdbx_description
1 polymer ?
#
loop_
_entity_poly.entity_id
_entity_poly.type
_entity_poly.pdbx_seq_one_letter_code
_entity_poly.pdbx_strand_id
1 'polypeptide(L)'
;MLLAMCYDKPQKMDTSPSYSCEIVDCAGVIDDADMVQSAIDDFYDETGIPVEVMTVNNEDWQGSYSKLEDFAYDMYVTEFDDEEHWLVVYSEPTSPDPDFNDWYWEGMQGDDTSDILTSAKADGFNSDLQRYLTDKSISVADAISRAFDNLTPKIMKKSVDTSMLFPLLFFGGFILIHAYFMVFHDPSRKYSNAEVCPENAPVGTQSRSVQTEQTVQAVQPPAPAAHEESCPYCGDSYVPGRDKRCPYCQSLLDYSHDTNE
;
A
#
# COMPACT_ATOMS: atom_id res chain seq x y z
N MET A 1 15.07 -14.18 25.80
CA MET A 1 13.73 -13.78 26.22
C MET A 1 13.00 -13.34 24.96
N LEU A 2 12.39 -14.31 24.25
CA LEU A 2 11.57 -14.04 23.08
C LEU A 2 10.28 -13.40 23.58
N LEU A 3 10.07 -12.12 23.22
CA LEU A 3 8.76 -11.50 23.38
C LEU A 3 7.78 -12.31 22.49
N ALA A 4 7.02 -13.19 23.11
CA ALA A 4 5.77 -13.66 22.54
C ALA A 4 4.87 -12.42 22.49
N MET A 5 4.82 -11.72 21.38
CA MET A 5 3.73 -10.82 21.08
C MET A 5 2.49 -11.71 20.96
N CYS A 6 1.75 -11.80 22.05
CA CYS A 6 0.40 -12.36 22.06
C CYS A 6 -0.46 -11.37 21.27
N TYR A 7 -0.54 -11.55 19.96
CA TYR A 7 -1.63 -10.99 19.21
C TYR A 7 -2.86 -11.83 19.57
N ASP A 8 -3.73 -11.26 20.35
CA ASP A 8 -4.99 -11.90 20.69
C ASP A 8 -5.86 -12.04 19.43
N LYS A 9 -6.65 -13.10 19.36
CA LYS A 9 -7.66 -13.25 18.31
C LYS A 9 -8.59 -12.04 18.37
N PRO A 10 -8.97 -11.41 17.24
CA PRO A 10 -9.95 -10.34 17.25
C PRO A 10 -11.21 -10.77 18.02
N GLN A 11 -11.76 -9.87 18.81
CA GLN A 11 -13.04 -10.12 19.50
C GLN A 11 -14.15 -9.53 18.65
N LYS A 12 -15.31 -10.21 18.61
CA LYS A 12 -16.51 -9.68 17.97
C LYS A 12 -16.86 -8.33 18.61
N MET A 13 -17.19 -7.33 17.79
CA MET A 13 -17.67 -6.04 18.31
C MET A 13 -18.98 -6.22 19.07
N ASP A 14 -19.10 -5.47 20.15
CA ASP A 14 -20.34 -5.36 20.92
C ASP A 14 -21.10 -4.11 20.46
N THR A 15 -21.72 -4.24 19.30
CA THR A 15 -22.47 -3.15 18.67
C THR A 15 -23.89 -3.06 19.19
N SER A 16 -24.53 -1.90 18.95
CA SER A 16 -25.93 -1.71 19.37
C SER A 16 -26.85 -2.75 18.70
N PRO A 17 -27.75 -3.41 19.47
CA PRO A 17 -28.69 -4.36 18.90
C PRO A 17 -29.72 -3.71 17.94
N SER A 18 -29.69 -2.40 17.76
CA SER A 18 -30.51 -1.67 16.80
C SER A 18 -29.89 -1.61 15.40
N TYR A 19 -28.61 -1.99 15.26
CA TYR A 19 -27.93 -1.97 13.98
C TYR A 19 -28.28 -3.23 13.17
N SER A 20 -28.40 -3.04 11.87
CA SER A 20 -28.65 -4.10 10.88
C SER A 20 -27.85 -3.82 9.62
N CYS A 21 -27.57 -4.87 8.87
CA CYS A 21 -27.03 -4.70 7.53
C CYS A 21 -28.10 -4.21 6.57
N GLU A 22 -27.74 -3.31 5.66
CA GLU A 22 -28.69 -2.72 4.70
C GLU A 22 -28.14 -2.74 3.27
N ILE A 23 -29.06 -2.79 2.31
CA ILE A 23 -28.77 -2.65 0.88
C ILE A 23 -29.57 -1.48 0.33
N VAL A 24 -28.87 -0.48 -0.19
CA VAL A 24 -29.43 0.72 -0.83
C VAL A 24 -29.10 0.68 -2.32
N ASP A 25 -29.94 0.03 -3.11
CA ASP A 25 -29.71 -0.17 -4.55
C ASP A 25 -30.35 0.96 -5.39
N CYS A 26 -29.69 2.12 -5.45
CA CYS A 26 -30.14 3.27 -6.24
C CYS A 26 -29.85 3.10 -7.75
N ALA A 27 -28.77 2.37 -8.11
CA ALA A 27 -28.47 2.10 -9.52
C ALA A 27 -29.32 0.98 -10.12
N GLY A 28 -29.99 0.15 -9.29
CA GLY A 28 -30.83 -0.95 -9.74
C GLY A 28 -30.04 -2.12 -10.35
N VAL A 29 -28.81 -2.35 -9.84
CA VAL A 29 -27.86 -3.35 -10.36
C VAL A 29 -27.76 -4.62 -9.51
N ILE A 30 -28.43 -4.65 -8.36
CA ILE A 30 -28.49 -5.82 -7.48
C ILE A 30 -29.62 -6.75 -7.94
N ASP A 31 -29.29 -7.73 -8.75
CA ASP A 31 -30.25 -8.69 -9.32
C ASP A 31 -30.69 -9.78 -8.31
N ASP A 32 -29.93 -10.00 -7.24
CA ASP A 32 -30.24 -10.92 -6.15
C ASP A 32 -29.91 -10.28 -4.79
N ALA A 33 -30.84 -9.48 -4.27
CA ALA A 33 -30.68 -8.80 -2.98
C ALA A 33 -30.64 -9.78 -1.80
N ASP A 34 -31.38 -10.90 -1.86
CA ASP A 34 -31.38 -11.89 -0.78
C ASP A 34 -30.00 -12.53 -0.61
N MET A 35 -29.30 -12.78 -1.72
CA MET A 35 -27.94 -13.33 -1.71
C MET A 35 -26.95 -12.35 -1.09
N VAL A 36 -26.99 -11.07 -1.47
CA VAL A 36 -26.12 -10.03 -0.89
C VAL A 36 -26.43 -9.86 0.59
N GLN A 37 -27.72 -9.76 0.96
CA GLN A 37 -28.14 -9.63 2.36
C GLN A 37 -27.62 -10.77 3.21
N SER A 38 -27.76 -12.01 2.74
CA SER A 38 -27.24 -13.17 3.46
C SER A 38 -25.75 -13.09 3.71
N ALA A 39 -24.96 -12.63 2.71
CA ALA A 39 -23.52 -12.56 2.82
C ALA A 39 -23.05 -11.47 3.81
N ILE A 40 -23.73 -10.30 3.82
CA ILE A 40 -23.41 -9.22 4.78
C ILE A 40 -23.93 -9.55 6.19
N ASP A 41 -25.05 -10.25 6.33
CA ASP A 41 -25.55 -10.72 7.63
C ASP A 41 -24.62 -11.77 8.23
N ASP A 42 -24.11 -12.71 7.46
CA ASP A 42 -23.12 -13.70 7.91
C ASP A 42 -21.82 -13.02 8.36
N PHE A 43 -21.41 -11.94 7.69
CA PHE A 43 -20.27 -11.13 8.10
C PHE A 43 -20.54 -10.40 9.43
N TYR A 44 -21.71 -9.78 9.57
CA TYR A 44 -22.13 -9.12 10.81
C TYR A 44 -22.22 -10.11 11.97
N ASP A 45 -22.80 -11.29 11.72
CA ASP A 45 -22.92 -12.33 12.73
C ASP A 45 -21.55 -12.81 13.25
N GLU A 46 -20.54 -12.84 12.39
CA GLU A 46 -19.18 -13.22 12.81
C GLU A 46 -18.43 -12.06 13.50
N THR A 47 -18.59 -10.84 13.01
CA THR A 47 -17.73 -9.68 13.38
C THR A 47 -18.39 -8.71 14.37
N GLY A 48 -19.70 -8.55 14.28
CA GLY A 48 -20.45 -7.48 14.93
C GLY A 48 -20.37 -6.14 14.18
N ILE A 49 -19.71 -6.07 13.02
CA ILE A 49 -19.62 -4.86 12.19
C ILE A 49 -20.83 -4.79 11.25
N PRO A 50 -21.76 -3.84 11.43
CA PRO A 50 -22.87 -3.66 10.51
C PRO A 50 -22.36 -3.14 9.17
N VAL A 51 -22.91 -3.69 8.08
CA VAL A 51 -22.50 -3.38 6.71
C VAL A 51 -23.66 -2.74 5.96
N GLU A 52 -23.37 -1.63 5.28
CA GLU A 52 -24.25 -1.10 4.25
C GLU A 52 -23.62 -1.28 2.87
N VAL A 53 -24.39 -1.84 1.94
CA VAL A 53 -24.03 -1.90 0.52
C VAL A 53 -24.88 -0.91 -0.24
N MET A 54 -24.25 0.14 -0.76
CA MET A 54 -24.88 1.19 -1.54
C MET A 54 -24.50 1.07 -3.01
N THR A 55 -25.47 1.16 -3.93
CA THR A 55 -25.18 1.32 -5.35
C THR A 55 -25.71 2.64 -5.87
N VAL A 56 -24.95 3.31 -6.72
CA VAL A 56 -25.29 4.62 -7.30
C VAL A 56 -24.89 4.69 -8.77
N ASN A 57 -25.49 5.61 -9.53
CA ASN A 57 -25.01 5.85 -10.88
C ASN A 57 -23.81 6.81 -10.87
N ASN A 58 -22.91 6.68 -11.85
CA ASN A 58 -21.76 7.60 -11.99
C ASN A 58 -22.21 9.05 -12.09
N GLU A 59 -23.34 9.29 -12.76
CA GLU A 59 -23.93 10.61 -12.96
C GLU A 59 -24.38 11.29 -11.66
N ASP A 60 -24.65 10.50 -10.61
CA ASP A 60 -25.15 11.03 -9.33
C ASP A 60 -24.03 11.71 -8.52
N TRP A 61 -22.77 11.32 -8.71
CA TRP A 61 -21.66 11.85 -7.92
C TRP A 61 -20.60 12.61 -8.74
N GLN A 62 -20.29 12.20 -9.99
CA GLN A 62 -19.20 12.78 -10.79
C GLN A 62 -19.34 14.28 -11.08
N GLY A 63 -20.56 14.83 -10.95
CA GLY A 63 -20.80 16.28 -11.09
C GLY A 63 -20.38 17.10 -9.87
N SER A 64 -20.24 16.47 -8.70
CA SER A 64 -19.97 17.11 -7.41
C SER A 64 -18.66 16.68 -6.77
N TYR A 65 -18.21 15.47 -7.04
CA TYR A 65 -17.01 14.87 -6.47
C TYR A 65 -16.03 14.47 -7.57
N SER A 66 -14.74 14.55 -7.28
CA SER A 66 -13.69 14.17 -8.23
C SER A 66 -13.35 12.68 -8.18
N LYS A 67 -13.70 12.00 -7.07
CA LYS A 67 -13.48 10.58 -6.83
C LYS A 67 -14.69 10.00 -6.10
N LEU A 68 -14.92 8.70 -6.29
CA LEU A 68 -15.92 7.95 -5.53
C LEU A 68 -15.60 7.91 -4.04
N GLU A 69 -14.30 7.92 -3.68
CA GLU A 69 -13.82 8.00 -2.29
C GLU A 69 -14.40 9.21 -1.54
N ASP A 70 -14.36 10.41 -2.17
CA ASP A 70 -14.90 11.64 -1.57
C ASP A 70 -16.40 11.56 -1.36
N PHE A 71 -17.12 10.98 -2.33
CA PHE A 71 -18.56 10.74 -2.24
C PHE A 71 -18.90 9.72 -1.14
N ALA A 72 -18.20 8.58 -1.11
CA ALA A 72 -18.43 7.54 -0.13
C ALA A 72 -18.14 8.02 1.30
N TYR A 73 -17.12 8.86 1.48
CA TYR A 73 -16.84 9.49 2.77
C TYR A 73 -17.98 10.41 3.22
N ASP A 74 -18.50 11.24 2.30
CA ASP A 74 -19.61 12.15 2.61
C ASP A 74 -20.91 11.40 2.96
N MET A 75 -21.15 10.29 2.25
CA MET A 75 -22.24 9.36 2.58
C MET A 75 -22.04 8.74 3.96
N TYR A 76 -20.85 8.21 4.25
CA TYR A 76 -20.54 7.60 5.54
C TYR A 76 -20.82 8.56 6.71
N VAL A 77 -20.30 9.79 6.66
CA VAL A 77 -20.47 10.76 7.76
C VAL A 77 -21.89 11.35 7.81
N THR A 78 -22.69 11.18 6.76
CA THR A 78 -24.09 11.62 6.73
C THR A 78 -25.03 10.56 7.28
N GLU A 79 -24.78 9.28 6.98
CA GLU A 79 -25.64 8.17 7.38
C GLU A 79 -25.32 7.66 8.80
N PHE A 80 -24.05 7.72 9.21
CA PHE A 80 -23.62 7.16 10.48
C PHE A 80 -23.10 8.24 11.44
N ASP A 81 -23.63 8.23 12.65
CA ASP A 81 -23.20 9.13 13.75
C ASP A 81 -22.02 8.53 14.57
N ASP A 82 -21.51 7.36 14.16
CA ASP A 82 -20.50 6.58 14.87
C ASP A 82 -19.41 6.01 13.93
N GLU A 83 -18.43 5.30 14.50
CA GLU A 83 -17.31 4.70 13.80
C GLU A 83 -17.37 3.16 13.79
N GLU A 84 -18.59 2.58 13.92
CA GLU A 84 -18.80 1.14 14.06
C GLU A 84 -19.19 0.43 12.76
N HIS A 85 -19.49 1.19 11.68
CA HIS A 85 -20.05 0.69 10.42
C HIS A 85 -18.99 0.46 9.33
N TRP A 86 -19.38 -0.34 8.34
CA TRP A 86 -18.65 -0.48 7.08
C TRP A 86 -19.57 -0.25 5.89
N LEU A 87 -19.34 0.83 5.15
CA LEU A 87 -20.05 1.21 3.93
C LEU A 87 -19.27 0.71 2.70
N VAL A 88 -19.92 -0.04 1.83
CA VAL A 88 -19.39 -0.45 0.52
C VAL A 88 -20.21 0.19 -0.58
N VAL A 89 -19.62 1.12 -1.32
CA VAL A 89 -20.29 1.83 -2.44
C VAL A 89 -19.83 1.24 -3.76
N TYR A 90 -20.78 0.87 -4.61
CA TYR A 90 -20.56 0.52 -6.00
C TYR A 90 -21.21 1.55 -6.91
N SER A 91 -20.56 1.90 -8.00
CA SER A 91 -21.09 2.87 -8.97
C SER A 91 -20.80 2.44 -10.40
N GLU A 92 -21.80 2.57 -11.27
CA GLU A 92 -21.66 2.39 -12.71
C GLU A 92 -22.49 3.42 -13.48
N PRO A 93 -22.22 3.64 -14.79
CA PRO A 93 -23.06 4.54 -15.60
C PRO A 93 -24.50 4.03 -15.71
N THR A 94 -25.47 4.93 -15.80
CA THR A 94 -26.87 4.58 -16.11
C THR A 94 -27.01 3.76 -17.40
N SER A 95 -26.05 3.86 -18.32
CA SER A 95 -25.99 3.08 -19.56
C SER A 95 -24.56 2.55 -19.76
N PRO A 96 -24.21 1.42 -19.12
CA PRO A 96 -22.87 0.85 -19.21
C PRO A 96 -22.51 0.47 -20.65
N ASP A 97 -21.30 0.84 -21.08
CA ASP A 97 -20.75 0.37 -22.36
C ASP A 97 -20.12 -1.02 -22.16
N PRO A 98 -20.58 -2.07 -22.89
CA PRO A 98 -20.06 -3.41 -22.70
C PRO A 98 -18.57 -3.56 -23.06
N ASP A 99 -18.01 -2.63 -23.83
CA ASP A 99 -16.62 -2.66 -24.23
C ASP A 99 -15.67 -1.95 -23.23
N PHE A 100 -16.22 -1.17 -22.31
CA PHE A 100 -15.48 -0.45 -21.29
C PHE A 100 -15.83 -0.92 -19.87
N ASN A 101 -14.88 -0.82 -18.94
CA ASN A 101 -15.11 -0.97 -17.51
C ASN A 101 -15.18 0.45 -16.91
N ASP A 102 -16.39 1.00 -16.88
CA ASP A 102 -16.66 2.35 -16.37
C ASP A 102 -17.45 2.29 -15.05
N TRP A 103 -17.09 1.33 -14.23
CA TRP A 103 -17.60 1.15 -12.89
C TRP A 103 -16.50 1.44 -11.86
N TYR A 104 -16.94 1.83 -10.67
CA TYR A 104 -16.08 2.16 -9.54
C TYR A 104 -16.65 1.49 -8.29
N TRP A 105 -15.83 1.31 -7.30
CA TRP A 105 -16.27 0.89 -5.98
C TRP A 105 -15.33 1.47 -4.92
N GLU A 106 -15.86 1.66 -3.71
CA GLU A 106 -15.12 2.20 -2.57
C GLU A 106 -15.65 1.58 -1.28
N GLY A 107 -14.78 1.36 -0.29
CA GLY A 107 -15.13 0.88 1.03
C GLY A 107 -14.71 1.87 2.09
N MET A 108 -15.68 2.39 2.85
CA MET A 108 -15.46 3.24 4.01
C MET A 108 -15.73 2.47 5.28
N GLN A 109 -14.76 2.45 6.19
CA GLN A 109 -14.92 1.81 7.48
C GLN A 109 -14.64 2.79 8.60
N GLY A 110 -15.41 2.68 9.69
CA GLY A 110 -15.18 3.47 10.88
C GLY A 110 -13.95 2.98 11.67
N ASP A 111 -13.35 3.86 12.43
CA ASP A 111 -12.11 3.61 13.18
C ASP A 111 -12.26 2.45 14.16
N ASP A 112 -13.43 2.29 14.78
CA ASP A 112 -13.71 1.23 15.77
C ASP A 112 -13.73 -0.18 15.15
N THR A 113 -13.88 -0.30 13.83
CA THR A 113 -13.84 -1.57 13.11
C THR A 113 -12.43 -2.10 12.88
N SER A 114 -11.41 -1.25 13.02
CA SER A 114 -10.03 -1.47 12.55
C SER A 114 -9.30 -2.65 13.23
N ASP A 115 -9.68 -3.02 14.43
CA ASP A 115 -9.12 -4.18 15.14
C ASP A 115 -9.55 -5.51 14.50
N ILE A 116 -10.71 -5.54 13.84
CA ILE A 116 -11.28 -6.69 13.16
C ILE A 116 -11.02 -6.60 11.66
N LEU A 117 -11.48 -5.52 11.02
CA LEU A 117 -11.29 -5.23 9.60
C LEU A 117 -9.99 -4.43 9.41
N THR A 118 -8.85 -5.10 9.61
CA THR A 118 -7.54 -4.48 9.40
C THR A 118 -7.31 -4.14 7.94
N SER A 119 -6.42 -3.17 7.65
CA SER A 119 -6.07 -2.79 6.26
C SER A 119 -5.73 -4.00 5.38
N ALA A 120 -4.99 -4.98 5.90
CA ALA A 120 -4.64 -6.17 5.13
C ALA A 120 -5.86 -7.05 4.77
N LYS A 121 -6.90 -7.07 5.61
CA LYS A 121 -8.14 -7.80 5.36
C LYS A 121 -9.05 -7.02 4.40
N ALA A 122 -9.12 -5.70 4.57
CA ALA A 122 -9.79 -4.81 3.62
C ALA A 122 -9.16 -4.91 2.22
N ASP A 123 -7.82 -4.89 2.13
CA ASP A 123 -7.09 -5.09 0.86
C ASP A 123 -7.39 -6.46 0.22
N GLY A 124 -7.56 -7.49 1.05
CA GLY A 124 -7.97 -8.82 0.59
C GLY A 124 -9.38 -8.82 -0.02
N PHE A 125 -10.34 -8.20 0.67
CA PHE A 125 -11.70 -8.01 0.16
C PHE A 125 -11.69 -7.19 -1.14
N ASN A 126 -10.97 -6.07 -1.15
CA ASN A 126 -10.83 -5.18 -2.30
C ASN A 126 -10.29 -5.93 -3.52
N SER A 127 -9.28 -6.78 -3.34
CA SER A 127 -8.69 -7.59 -4.41
C SER A 127 -9.66 -8.65 -4.93
N ASP A 128 -10.44 -9.27 -4.05
CA ASP A 128 -11.44 -10.27 -4.43
C ASP A 128 -12.61 -9.61 -5.16
N LEU A 129 -13.15 -8.50 -4.65
CA LEU A 129 -14.23 -7.73 -5.28
C LEU A 129 -13.82 -7.24 -6.68
N GLN A 130 -12.65 -6.60 -6.80
CA GLN A 130 -12.10 -6.16 -8.08
C GLN A 130 -12.00 -7.29 -9.09
N ARG A 131 -11.53 -8.46 -8.65
CA ARG A 131 -11.41 -9.64 -9.52
C ARG A 131 -12.77 -10.12 -10.02
N TYR A 132 -13.78 -10.17 -9.14
CA TYR A 132 -15.12 -10.61 -9.52
C TYR A 132 -15.83 -9.61 -10.43
N LEU A 133 -15.75 -8.31 -10.13
CA LEU A 133 -16.31 -7.25 -10.97
C LEU A 133 -15.69 -7.20 -12.38
N THR A 134 -14.44 -7.63 -12.50
CA THR A 134 -13.76 -7.70 -13.82
C THR A 134 -14.23 -8.91 -14.67
N ASP A 135 -14.79 -9.93 -14.05
CA ASP A 135 -15.36 -11.09 -14.73
C ASP A 135 -16.78 -10.80 -15.21
N LYS A 136 -16.93 -10.43 -16.48
CA LYS A 136 -18.21 -10.06 -17.11
C LYS A 136 -19.29 -11.17 -17.07
N SER A 137 -18.94 -12.38 -16.63
CA SER A 137 -19.90 -13.47 -16.44
C SER A 137 -20.54 -13.50 -15.05
N ILE A 138 -20.08 -12.62 -14.15
CA ILE A 138 -20.54 -12.51 -12.76
C ILE A 138 -21.35 -11.22 -12.62
N SER A 139 -22.52 -11.30 -11.98
CA SER A 139 -23.32 -10.10 -11.68
C SER A 139 -22.70 -9.29 -10.53
N VAL A 140 -23.14 -8.06 -10.36
CA VAL A 140 -22.68 -7.19 -9.25
C VAL A 140 -23.04 -7.82 -7.91
N ALA A 141 -24.26 -8.35 -7.78
CA ALA A 141 -24.71 -9.05 -6.59
C ALA A 141 -23.82 -10.27 -6.26
N ASP A 142 -23.54 -11.09 -7.27
CA ASP A 142 -22.66 -12.26 -7.16
C ASP A 142 -21.22 -11.85 -6.78
N ALA A 143 -20.70 -10.75 -7.34
CA ALA A 143 -19.36 -10.24 -7.05
C ALA A 143 -19.22 -9.78 -5.60
N ILE A 144 -20.18 -9.01 -5.11
CA ILE A 144 -20.22 -8.52 -3.73
C ILE A 144 -20.36 -9.70 -2.76
N SER A 145 -21.35 -10.56 -2.97
CA SER A 145 -21.59 -11.71 -2.09
C SER A 145 -20.36 -12.61 -1.97
N ARG A 146 -19.71 -12.95 -3.08
CA ARG A 146 -18.49 -13.79 -3.08
C ARG A 146 -17.32 -13.10 -2.39
N ALA A 147 -17.21 -11.77 -2.46
CA ALA A 147 -16.16 -11.06 -1.75
C ALA A 147 -16.36 -11.18 -0.23
N PHE A 148 -17.59 -11.03 0.27
CA PHE A 148 -17.93 -11.27 1.67
C PHE A 148 -17.75 -12.74 2.07
N ASP A 149 -18.25 -13.68 1.29
CA ASP A 149 -18.09 -15.13 1.53
C ASP A 149 -16.63 -15.56 1.66
N ASN A 150 -15.75 -14.93 0.90
CA ASN A 150 -14.31 -15.17 0.99
C ASN A 150 -13.64 -14.52 2.21
N LEU A 151 -14.14 -13.36 2.65
CA LEU A 151 -13.61 -12.65 3.78
C LEU A 151 -14.08 -13.24 5.11
N THR A 152 -15.38 -13.46 5.28
CA THR A 152 -16.03 -13.84 6.55
C THR A 152 -15.34 -15.00 7.26
N PRO A 153 -15.02 -16.14 6.64
CA PRO A 153 -14.36 -17.25 7.32
C PRO A 153 -12.92 -16.98 7.73
N LYS A 154 -12.34 -15.85 7.27
CA LYS A 154 -10.94 -15.45 7.54
C LYS A 154 -10.85 -14.26 8.48
N ILE A 155 -11.93 -13.46 8.60
CA ILE A 155 -11.92 -12.17 9.26
C ILE A 155 -11.52 -12.26 10.74
N MET A 156 -12.02 -13.26 11.45
CA MET A 156 -11.71 -13.50 12.85
C MET A 156 -10.49 -14.40 13.06
N LYS A 157 -9.80 -14.79 11.98
CA LYS A 157 -8.53 -15.53 12.11
C LYS A 157 -7.40 -14.59 12.46
N LYS A 158 -6.48 -15.07 13.29
CA LYS A 158 -5.26 -14.37 13.62
C LYS A 158 -4.46 -14.08 12.35
N SER A 159 -4.34 -12.82 11.97
CA SER A 159 -3.42 -12.42 10.90
C SER A 159 -2.03 -12.29 11.48
N VAL A 160 -1.07 -13.02 10.91
CA VAL A 160 0.35 -12.75 11.19
C VAL A 160 0.74 -11.60 10.29
N ASP A 161 0.93 -10.43 10.88
CA ASP A 161 1.50 -9.30 10.14
C ASP A 161 2.94 -9.64 9.73
N THR A 162 3.08 -10.03 8.45
CA THR A 162 4.38 -10.37 7.87
C THR A 162 5.24 -9.14 7.59
N SER A 163 4.68 -7.93 7.70
CA SER A 163 5.43 -6.68 7.49
C SER A 163 6.55 -6.50 8.51
N MET A 164 6.35 -6.98 9.73
CA MET A 164 7.37 -6.97 10.79
C MET A 164 8.42 -8.09 10.64
N LEU A 165 8.12 -9.15 9.89
CA LEU A 165 9.08 -10.26 9.68
C LEU A 165 10.25 -9.85 8.78
N PHE A 166 10.00 -9.02 7.77
CA PHE A 166 11.04 -8.59 6.84
C PHE A 166 12.14 -7.74 7.51
N PRO A 167 11.84 -6.66 8.25
CA PRO A 167 12.87 -5.93 8.98
C PRO A 167 13.56 -6.78 10.03
N LEU A 168 12.86 -7.69 10.72
CA LEU A 168 13.46 -8.56 11.73
C LEU A 168 14.43 -9.55 11.13
N LEU A 169 14.12 -10.14 9.96
CA LEU A 169 15.03 -11.01 9.21
C LEU A 169 16.23 -10.22 8.64
N PHE A 170 15.99 -9.00 8.15
CA PHE A 170 17.03 -8.14 7.60
C PHE A 170 18.02 -7.70 8.68
N PHE A 171 17.55 -7.18 9.81
CA PHE A 171 18.42 -6.78 10.93
C PHE A 171 19.07 -7.99 11.61
N GLY A 172 18.34 -9.09 11.77
CA GLY A 172 18.89 -10.34 12.31
C GLY A 172 19.99 -10.90 11.42
N GLY A 173 19.78 -10.94 10.11
CA GLY A 173 20.79 -11.33 9.12
C GLY A 173 22.02 -10.42 9.14
N PHE A 174 21.81 -9.11 9.22
CA PHE A 174 22.86 -8.12 9.31
C PHE A 174 23.74 -8.31 10.57
N ILE A 175 23.09 -8.53 11.73
CA ILE A 175 23.81 -8.81 12.99
C ILE A 175 24.62 -10.11 12.88
N LEU A 176 24.06 -11.17 12.31
CA LEU A 176 24.77 -12.45 12.12
C LEU A 176 25.97 -12.31 11.18
N ILE A 177 25.83 -11.56 10.09
CA ILE A 177 26.91 -11.27 9.17
C ILE A 177 28.03 -10.47 9.87
N HIS A 178 27.68 -9.45 10.66
CA HIS A 178 28.66 -8.67 11.43
C HIS A 178 29.37 -9.52 12.49
N ALA A 179 28.62 -10.35 13.21
CA ALA A 179 29.20 -11.27 14.18
C ALA A 179 30.15 -12.29 13.50
N TYR A 180 29.77 -12.81 12.34
CA TYR A 180 30.61 -13.67 11.54
C TYR A 180 31.95 -12.98 11.14
N PHE A 181 31.85 -11.73 10.63
CA PHE A 181 33.03 -10.94 10.27
C PHE A 181 33.93 -10.65 11.49
N MET A 182 33.35 -10.32 12.66
CA MET A 182 34.12 -10.09 13.89
C MET A 182 34.86 -11.36 14.37
N VAL A 183 34.19 -12.50 14.26
CA VAL A 183 34.80 -13.78 14.75
C VAL A 183 35.82 -14.35 13.77
N PHE A 184 35.57 -14.27 12.47
CA PHE A 184 36.40 -14.91 11.46
C PHE A 184 37.35 -13.97 10.71
N HIS A 185 37.11 -12.66 10.73
CA HIS A 185 38.01 -11.64 10.16
C HIS A 185 38.60 -10.75 11.26
N ASP A 186 39.25 -11.35 12.25
CA ASP A 186 40.06 -10.61 13.21
C ASP A 186 41.33 -10.07 12.51
N PRO A 187 41.41 -8.74 12.24
CA PRO A 187 42.58 -8.17 11.58
C PRO A 187 43.83 -8.26 12.43
N SER A 188 43.71 -8.51 13.75
CA SER A 188 44.86 -8.67 14.65
C SER A 188 45.68 -9.91 14.36
N ARG A 189 45.09 -10.95 13.74
CA ARG A 189 45.84 -12.14 13.31
C ARG A 189 46.86 -11.89 12.20
N LYS A 190 46.70 -10.81 11.42
CA LYS A 190 47.66 -10.43 10.35
C LYS A 190 48.94 -9.81 10.89
N TYR A 191 48.94 -9.33 12.12
CA TYR A 191 50.06 -8.61 12.73
C TYR A 191 50.79 -9.41 13.80
N SER A 192 50.37 -10.63 14.11
CA SER A 192 51.02 -11.47 15.12
C SER A 192 52.44 -11.96 14.71
N ASN A 193 52.81 -11.80 13.44
CA ASN A 193 54.14 -12.12 12.91
C ASN A 193 54.95 -10.89 12.50
N ALA A 194 54.57 -9.70 12.93
CA ALA A 194 55.37 -8.52 12.73
C ALA A 194 56.59 -8.60 13.69
N GLU A 195 57.77 -8.89 13.16
CA GLU A 195 59.00 -8.77 13.95
C GLU A 195 59.16 -7.33 14.40
N VAL A 196 59.22 -7.16 15.70
CA VAL A 196 59.53 -5.87 16.32
C VAL A 196 60.97 -5.55 15.96
N CYS A 197 61.15 -4.52 15.10
CA CYS A 197 62.51 -4.05 14.83
C CYS A 197 63.14 -3.58 16.13
N PRO A 198 64.37 -4.03 16.47
CA PRO A 198 65.07 -3.59 17.66
C PRO A 198 65.33 -2.08 17.60
N GLU A 199 65.06 -1.39 18.68
CA GLU A 199 65.09 0.07 18.87
C GLU A 199 66.45 0.74 18.66
N ASN A 200 67.51 0.02 18.21
CA ASN A 200 68.86 0.52 18.05
C ASN A 200 69.47 0.20 16.66
N ALA A 201 68.74 0.46 15.58
CA ALA A 201 69.36 0.48 14.26
C ALA A 201 69.89 1.90 13.96
N PRO A 202 71.18 2.08 13.55
CA PRO A 202 71.69 3.40 13.24
C PRO A 202 70.95 3.99 12.02
N VAL A 203 70.51 5.22 12.16
CA VAL A 203 69.84 6.00 11.13
C VAL A 203 70.80 6.28 9.98
N GLY A 204 70.79 5.36 8.99
CA GLY A 204 71.42 5.62 7.70
C GLY A 204 70.54 6.55 6.86
N THR A 205 71.02 7.75 6.67
CA THR A 205 70.38 8.75 5.79
C THR A 205 70.42 8.25 4.34
N GLN A 206 69.38 7.58 3.90
CA GLN A 206 69.15 7.38 2.46
C GLN A 206 67.88 8.17 2.08
N SER A 207 68.16 9.29 1.42
CA SER A 207 67.15 10.08 0.70
C SER A 207 66.50 9.22 -0.38
N ARG A 208 65.39 8.60 -0.05
CA ARG A 208 64.52 7.93 -1.04
C ARG A 208 63.54 8.95 -1.55
N SER A 209 63.81 9.47 -2.74
CA SER A 209 62.84 10.26 -3.50
C SER A 209 61.55 9.49 -3.64
N VAL A 210 60.54 9.90 -2.90
CA VAL A 210 59.18 9.44 -3.07
C VAL A 210 58.65 10.08 -4.37
N GLN A 211 58.65 9.31 -5.44
CA GLN A 211 57.83 9.66 -6.59
C GLN A 211 56.40 9.43 -6.18
N THR A 212 55.73 10.56 -5.92
CA THR A 212 54.29 10.62 -5.81
C THR A 212 53.71 10.49 -7.22
N GLU A 213 53.42 9.28 -7.62
CA GLU A 213 52.52 9.06 -8.77
C GLU A 213 51.12 9.55 -8.38
N GLN A 214 50.86 10.82 -8.60
CA GLN A 214 49.52 11.35 -8.61
C GLN A 214 48.84 10.77 -9.84
N THR A 215 48.04 9.72 -9.62
CA THR A 215 47.00 9.35 -10.56
C THR A 215 46.00 10.49 -10.63
N VAL A 216 46.18 11.35 -11.63
CA VAL A 216 45.23 12.38 -12.00
C VAL A 216 43.96 11.64 -12.50
N GLN A 217 43.01 11.42 -11.60
CA GLN A 217 41.66 11.12 -12.03
C GLN A 217 41.16 12.36 -12.78
N ALA A 218 40.92 12.15 -14.06
CA ALA A 218 40.28 13.14 -14.90
C ALA A 218 38.95 13.54 -14.25
N VAL A 219 38.88 14.76 -13.75
CA VAL A 219 37.63 15.38 -13.32
C VAL A 219 36.77 15.50 -14.58
N GLN A 220 35.77 14.64 -14.66
CA GLN A 220 34.68 14.83 -15.63
C GLN A 220 34.07 16.22 -15.36
N PRO A 221 33.87 17.03 -16.39
CA PRO A 221 33.16 18.30 -16.21
C PRO A 221 31.77 18.01 -15.62
N PRO A 222 31.26 18.84 -14.72
CA PRO A 222 29.93 18.68 -14.15
C PRO A 222 28.93 18.63 -15.30
N ALA A 223 28.08 17.59 -15.30
CA ALA A 223 26.94 17.50 -16.22
C ALA A 223 26.11 18.79 -16.07
N PRO A 224 25.61 19.35 -17.18
CA PRO A 224 24.78 20.56 -17.12
C PRO A 224 23.63 20.30 -16.14
N ALA A 225 23.38 21.26 -15.26
CA ALA A 225 22.30 21.19 -14.27
C ALA A 225 21.00 20.84 -15.01
N ALA A 226 20.39 19.72 -14.63
CA ALA A 226 19.12 19.30 -15.18
C ALA A 226 18.10 20.41 -14.88
N HIS A 227 17.46 20.92 -15.92
CA HIS A 227 16.41 21.91 -15.78
C HIS A 227 15.22 21.23 -15.08
N GLU A 228 14.87 21.67 -13.89
CA GLU A 228 13.72 21.18 -13.16
C GLU A 228 12.48 22.00 -13.56
N GLU A 229 11.38 21.33 -13.85
CA GLU A 229 10.07 21.94 -14.11
C GLU A 229 9.07 21.49 -13.07
N SER A 230 8.03 22.31 -12.83
CA SER A 230 6.95 21.95 -11.91
C SER A 230 5.84 21.20 -12.64
N CYS A 231 5.39 20.09 -12.05
CA CYS A 231 4.29 19.31 -12.56
C CYS A 231 2.99 20.14 -12.57
N PRO A 232 2.28 20.24 -13.72
CA PRO A 232 1.07 21.04 -13.82
C PRO A 232 -0.10 20.50 -12.98
N TYR A 233 -0.02 19.26 -12.49
CA TYR A 233 -1.10 18.61 -11.74
C TYR A 233 -0.90 18.64 -10.22
N CYS A 234 0.34 18.48 -9.72
CA CYS A 234 0.61 18.46 -8.28
C CYS A 234 1.58 19.55 -7.80
N GLY A 235 2.24 20.27 -8.71
CA GLY A 235 3.18 21.35 -8.37
C GLY A 235 4.59 20.88 -7.99
N ASP A 236 4.84 19.56 -7.82
CA ASP A 236 6.16 19.03 -7.48
C ASP A 236 7.14 19.13 -8.65
N SER A 237 8.45 19.28 -8.34
CA SER A 237 9.48 19.42 -9.37
C SER A 237 9.85 18.08 -10.00
N TYR A 238 10.02 18.07 -11.32
CA TYR A 238 10.46 16.91 -12.09
C TYR A 238 11.47 17.32 -13.17
N VAL A 239 12.21 16.35 -13.71
CA VAL A 239 13.19 16.59 -14.77
C VAL A 239 12.59 16.21 -16.13
N PRO A 240 12.32 17.18 -17.04
CA PRO A 240 11.78 16.91 -18.37
C PRO A 240 12.64 15.93 -19.17
N GLY A 241 11.98 15.04 -19.92
CA GLY A 241 12.63 14.09 -20.80
C GLY A 241 13.16 12.82 -20.14
N ARG A 242 13.13 12.72 -18.80
CA ARG A 242 13.51 11.51 -18.05
C ARG A 242 12.32 10.59 -17.81
N ASP A 243 11.20 11.15 -17.38
CA ASP A 243 10.02 10.38 -16.97
C ASP A 243 8.78 10.79 -17.79
N LYS A 244 8.05 9.82 -18.34
CA LYS A 244 6.79 10.07 -19.05
C LYS A 244 5.63 10.38 -18.10
N ARG A 245 5.81 10.13 -16.82
CA ARG A 245 4.82 10.39 -15.76
C ARG A 245 5.49 11.10 -14.60
N CYS A 246 4.74 11.97 -13.94
CA CYS A 246 5.20 12.60 -12.71
C CYS A 246 5.53 11.53 -11.65
N PRO A 247 6.72 11.57 -11.02
CA PRO A 247 7.10 10.59 -10.00
C PRO A 247 6.24 10.68 -8.72
N TYR A 248 5.54 11.79 -8.51
CA TYR A 248 4.74 12.04 -7.31
C TYR A 248 3.27 11.70 -7.50
N CYS A 249 2.62 12.27 -8.54
CA CYS A 249 1.18 12.07 -8.77
C CYS A 249 0.84 11.09 -9.90
N GLN A 250 1.84 10.48 -10.55
CA GLN A 250 1.69 9.51 -11.66
C GLN A 250 0.98 10.05 -12.93
N SER A 251 0.60 11.33 -12.96
CA SER A 251 -0.02 11.96 -14.12
C SER A 251 0.92 11.94 -15.34
N LEU A 252 0.35 11.72 -16.53
CA LEU A 252 1.10 11.80 -17.78
C LEU A 252 1.59 13.23 -18.00
N LEU A 253 2.88 13.38 -18.29
CA LEU A 253 3.51 14.65 -18.63
C LEU A 253 3.54 14.74 -20.16
N ASP A 254 2.71 15.63 -20.71
CA ASP A 254 2.64 15.83 -22.16
C ASP A 254 3.80 16.74 -22.61
N TYR A 255 4.78 16.15 -23.30
CA TYR A 255 5.91 16.87 -23.89
C TYR A 255 5.62 17.40 -25.30
N SER A 256 4.35 17.60 -25.64
CA SER A 256 4.00 18.27 -26.90
C SER A 256 4.29 19.78 -26.81
N HIS A 257 5.57 20.16 -26.69
CA HIS A 257 5.97 21.55 -26.92
C HIS A 257 6.95 21.65 -28.11
N ASP A 258 6.40 22.21 -29.17
CA ASP A 258 7.01 23.08 -30.18
C ASP A 258 8.30 22.61 -30.87
N THR A 259 8.09 21.89 -31.94
CA THR A 259 8.88 22.17 -33.15
C THR A 259 8.16 23.24 -33.99
N ASN A 260 8.33 24.48 -33.65
CA ASN A 260 8.14 25.60 -34.53
C ASN A 260 9.35 26.52 -34.38
N GLU A 261 10.36 26.35 -35.24
CA GLU A 261 10.96 27.26 -36.19
C GLU A 261 12.09 26.56 -36.94
#